data_5d531bca713dafa57e5ffefc21ab8c61
#
_entry.id   5d531bca713dafa57e5ffefc21ab8c61
#
_cell.length_a   1.000
_cell.length_b   1.000
_cell.length_c   1.000
_cell.angle_alpha   90.00
_cell.angle_beta   90.00
_cell.angle_gamma   90.00
#
_symmetry.space_group_name_H-M   'P 1'
#
loop_
_entity.id
_entity.type
_entity.pdbx_description
1 polymer ?
#
loop_
_entity_poly.entity_id
_entity_poly.type
_entity_poly.pdbx_seq_one_letter_code
_entity_poly.pdbx_strand_id
1 'polypeptide(L)'
;MDEHRSATTHSPEISDSEGMIEAMGTPVDEGLAPRILTRPEHKLSRKDLSQEAIKVLYRLHRSGYSAYLVGGSVRDLLLGGRPKDFDIATNARPQEIRRLFRNSRVIGRRFRLVHVFFKGEIIEVATFRASPEPPETPDDWEEAEEEAAEEEAVADPPRPHIVEDVYGTPAEDARRRDFTINALFYNIADFSIIDHVGGIEDLERGIIRTIGDPDERFVEDPVRMMRALEYAARLGFEIDPQTAEAIDRQKALISEASTPRLTYELLECLRSGQATAIHKAWWKAGVFTRAYQDLPLDTDESVRVLEMVDAGVVAGRKFSDPSLIGGFFLPRFLVLAEEETDEKGRVNNVRLLDRLREMLEPAAASMHLSNQTVHLIHQGLFAVTKMRCAPERGHQVLKLARQGYFPVAWEFFVFAAAVGYITPEVHQSWKRALRKVGKQELTDQQRESAQERPRPHRRRRPRRRPR
;
A
#
# COMPACT_ATOMS: atom_id res chain seq x y z
N MET A 1 -74.64 -48.79 20.56
CA MET A 1 -75.50 -47.61 20.48
C MET A 1 -74.54 -46.47 20.36
N ASP A 2 -74.24 -46.13 19.10
CA ASP A 2 -74.66 -44.95 18.35
C ASP A 2 -74.02 -43.69 18.88
N GLU A 3 -73.37 -42.85 18.13
CA GLU A 3 -73.46 -42.50 16.69
C GLU A 3 -72.24 -41.69 16.24
N HIS A 4 -71.94 -41.83 14.98
CA HIS A 4 -71.03 -41.00 14.19
C HIS A 4 -71.32 -39.50 14.28
N ARG A 5 -70.30 -38.67 14.28
CA ARG A 5 -70.21 -37.45 13.45
C ARG A 5 -68.81 -37.05 13.12
N SER A 6 -68.52 -37.10 11.84
CA SER A 6 -67.38 -36.55 11.18
C SER A 6 -67.43 -35.02 11.26
N ALA A 7 -66.26 -34.41 11.58
CA ALA A 7 -66.02 -33.00 11.39
C ALA A 7 -64.82 -32.83 10.48
N THR A 8 -65.05 -32.40 9.29
CA THR A 8 -64.09 -31.93 8.28
C THR A 8 -63.40 -30.67 8.78
N THR A 9 -62.12 -30.74 9.02
CA THR A 9 -61.29 -29.56 9.25
C THR A 9 -60.70 -29.11 7.92
N HIS A 10 -61.12 -27.94 7.47
CA HIS A 10 -60.45 -27.18 6.42
C HIS A 10 -59.06 -26.78 6.85
N SER A 11 -58.03 -27.17 6.07
CA SER A 11 -56.71 -26.56 6.05
C SER A 11 -56.76 -25.22 5.31
N PRO A 12 -56.17 -24.14 5.83
CA PRO A 12 -56.02 -22.92 5.03
C PRO A 12 -54.86 -23.13 4.04
N GLU A 13 -55.13 -22.83 2.81
CA GLU A 13 -54.18 -22.68 1.71
C GLU A 13 -53.11 -21.66 2.11
N ILE A 14 -51.84 -22.07 2.03
CA ILE A 14 -50.68 -21.18 2.13
C ILE A 14 -50.57 -20.51 0.77
N SER A 15 -50.91 -19.23 0.72
CA SER A 15 -50.69 -18.38 -0.44
C SER A 15 -49.20 -18.21 -0.66
N ASP A 16 -48.82 -18.44 -1.90
CA ASP A 16 -47.48 -18.21 -2.47
C ASP A 16 -46.90 -16.86 -2.07
N SER A 17 -45.78 -16.89 -1.37
CA SER A 17 -44.86 -15.76 -1.26
C SER A 17 -43.89 -15.78 -2.43
N GLU A 18 -44.38 -15.47 -3.61
CA GLU A 18 -43.52 -14.94 -4.70
C GLU A 18 -43.14 -13.51 -4.34
N GLY A 19 -41.88 -13.29 -3.94
CA GLY A 19 -41.46 -11.94 -3.70
C GLY A 19 -40.20 -11.82 -2.84
N MET A 20 -39.13 -12.58 -3.13
CA MET A 20 -37.77 -12.25 -2.64
C MET A 20 -36.69 -13.06 -3.35
N ILE A 21 -36.58 -12.92 -4.66
CA ILE A 21 -35.38 -13.29 -5.44
C ILE A 21 -35.19 -12.22 -6.53
N GLU A 22 -34.81 -11.03 -6.12
CA GLU A 22 -34.25 -10.03 -7.05
C GLU A 22 -33.06 -9.33 -6.38
N ALA A 23 -31.95 -10.04 -6.27
CA ALA A 23 -30.65 -9.47 -6.00
C ALA A 23 -29.56 -10.37 -6.55
N MET A 24 -29.78 -11.00 -7.70
CA MET A 24 -28.71 -11.56 -8.51
C MET A 24 -28.15 -10.41 -9.33
N GLY A 25 -26.91 -9.99 -8.99
CA GLY A 25 -26.16 -9.05 -9.77
C GLY A 25 -26.09 -9.54 -11.22
N THR A 26 -26.60 -8.71 -12.15
CA THR A 26 -26.49 -8.97 -13.58
C THR A 26 -25.01 -9.08 -13.95
N PRO A 27 -24.59 -10.10 -14.72
CA PRO A 27 -23.25 -10.13 -15.29
C PRO A 27 -23.05 -8.84 -16.11
N VAL A 28 -21.85 -8.26 -16.04
CA VAL A 28 -21.48 -7.05 -16.81
C VAL A 28 -21.62 -7.40 -18.30
N ASP A 29 -22.67 -6.91 -18.94
CA ASP A 29 -22.99 -7.17 -20.35
C ASP A 29 -21.98 -6.46 -21.24
N GLU A 30 -21.26 -7.21 -22.10
CA GLU A 30 -20.19 -6.70 -22.96
C GLU A 30 -20.61 -5.66 -24.02
N GLY A 31 -21.93 -5.36 -24.10
CA GLY A 31 -22.52 -4.50 -25.13
C GLY A 31 -23.17 -3.20 -24.62
N LEU A 32 -23.27 -2.95 -23.33
CA LEU A 32 -23.95 -1.77 -22.82
C LEU A 32 -23.12 -0.48 -23.02
N ALA A 33 -23.82 0.59 -23.47
CA ALA A 33 -23.22 1.93 -23.52
C ALA A 33 -22.80 2.37 -22.11
N PRO A 34 -21.68 3.10 -21.98
CA PRO A 34 -21.18 3.54 -20.68
C PRO A 34 -22.20 4.46 -19.99
N ARG A 35 -22.38 4.29 -18.67
CA ARG A 35 -23.12 5.26 -17.86
C ARG A 35 -22.24 6.52 -17.72
N ILE A 36 -22.81 7.67 -18.07
CA ILE A 36 -22.10 8.95 -18.00
C ILE A 36 -22.84 9.84 -17.01
N LEU A 37 -22.15 10.25 -15.94
CA LEU A 37 -22.62 11.31 -15.07
C LEU A 37 -22.08 12.65 -15.56
N THR A 38 -23.00 13.54 -15.92
CA THR A 38 -22.65 14.91 -16.31
C THR A 38 -22.26 15.76 -15.09
N ARG A 39 -21.64 16.90 -15.32
CA ARG A 39 -21.13 17.77 -14.24
C ARG A 39 -22.14 18.09 -13.12
N PRO A 40 -23.45 18.30 -13.37
CA PRO A 40 -24.44 18.54 -12.31
C PRO A 40 -24.78 17.31 -11.46
N GLU A 41 -24.53 16.09 -11.98
CA GLU A 41 -24.96 14.83 -11.36
C GLU A 41 -23.97 14.26 -10.33
N HIS A 42 -22.78 14.90 -10.18
CA HIS A 42 -21.77 14.46 -9.20
C HIS A 42 -21.11 15.63 -8.47
N LYS A 43 -20.49 15.35 -7.31
CA LYS A 43 -19.87 16.36 -6.44
C LYS A 43 -18.41 16.65 -6.79
N LEU A 44 -17.73 15.77 -7.53
CA LEU A 44 -16.30 15.90 -7.84
C LEU A 44 -16.02 17.23 -8.55
N SER A 45 -15.07 18.00 -8.05
CA SER A 45 -14.68 19.31 -8.59
C SER A 45 -13.19 19.37 -8.91
N ARG A 46 -12.80 20.13 -9.92
CA ARG A 46 -11.38 20.39 -10.22
C ARG A 46 -10.62 21.01 -9.04
N LYS A 47 -11.30 21.60 -8.08
CA LYS A 47 -10.67 22.16 -6.87
C LYS A 47 -10.15 21.07 -5.93
N ASP A 48 -10.67 19.84 -6.08
CA ASP A 48 -10.33 18.69 -5.27
C ASP A 48 -9.13 17.91 -5.84
N LEU A 49 -8.74 18.20 -7.10
CA LEU A 49 -7.57 17.62 -7.75
C LEU A 49 -6.30 18.41 -7.40
N SER A 50 -5.14 17.71 -7.43
CA SER A 50 -3.86 18.41 -7.33
C SER A 50 -3.66 19.33 -8.54
N GLN A 51 -2.96 20.45 -8.33
CA GLN A 51 -2.63 21.40 -9.39
C GLN A 51 -1.76 20.75 -10.46
N GLU A 52 -0.94 19.79 -10.07
CA GLU A 52 -0.04 19.03 -10.91
C GLU A 52 -0.83 18.07 -11.82
N ALA A 53 -1.78 17.31 -11.26
CA ALA A 53 -2.68 16.45 -12.05
C ALA A 53 -3.49 17.27 -13.07
N ILE A 54 -4.02 18.42 -12.67
CA ILE A 54 -4.73 19.34 -13.56
C ILE A 54 -3.84 19.81 -14.73
N LYS A 55 -2.58 20.16 -14.46
CA LYS A 55 -1.63 20.57 -15.52
C LYS A 55 -1.37 19.44 -16.51
N VAL A 56 -1.21 18.20 -16.02
CA VAL A 56 -0.97 17.04 -16.88
C VAL A 56 -2.19 16.75 -17.74
N LEU A 57 -3.38 16.66 -17.14
CA LEU A 57 -4.65 16.42 -17.84
C LEU A 57 -4.90 17.45 -18.94
N TYR A 58 -4.82 18.75 -18.65
CA TYR A 58 -5.03 19.78 -19.65
C TYR A 58 -3.96 19.81 -20.73
N ARG A 59 -2.72 19.49 -20.41
CA ARG A 59 -1.66 19.46 -21.42
C ARG A 59 -1.86 18.33 -22.41
N LEU A 60 -2.21 17.12 -21.94
CA LEU A 60 -2.58 16.00 -22.80
C LEU A 60 -3.78 16.36 -23.68
N HIS A 61 -4.87 16.85 -23.06
CA HIS A 61 -6.09 17.21 -23.78
C HIS A 61 -5.86 18.29 -24.86
N ARG A 62 -5.13 19.37 -24.54
CA ARG A 62 -4.80 20.44 -25.51
C ARG A 62 -3.88 19.98 -26.63
N SER A 63 -3.16 18.87 -26.43
CA SER A 63 -2.31 18.26 -27.46
C SER A 63 -3.07 17.23 -28.31
N GLY A 64 -4.41 17.15 -28.17
CA GLY A 64 -5.27 16.27 -28.97
C GLY A 64 -5.44 14.85 -28.43
N TYR A 65 -4.95 14.56 -27.22
CA TYR A 65 -5.10 13.26 -26.60
C TYR A 65 -6.30 13.20 -25.67
N SER A 66 -6.95 12.03 -25.59
CA SER A 66 -7.89 11.73 -24.51
C SER A 66 -7.11 11.66 -23.18
N ALA A 67 -7.63 12.27 -22.13
CA ALA A 67 -6.97 12.26 -20.83
C ALA A 67 -8.01 12.22 -19.70
N TYR A 68 -7.93 11.18 -18.89
CA TYR A 68 -8.86 10.95 -17.79
C TYR A 68 -8.09 10.77 -16.48
N LEU A 69 -8.63 11.36 -15.40
CA LEU A 69 -8.27 10.90 -14.07
C LEU A 69 -8.95 9.56 -13.84
N VAL A 70 -8.28 8.59 -13.23
CA VAL A 70 -8.78 7.21 -13.14
C VAL A 70 -8.51 6.57 -11.77
N GLY A 71 -9.12 5.42 -11.54
CA GLY A 71 -8.79 4.55 -10.43
C GLY A 71 -9.26 5.05 -9.08
N GLY A 72 -8.49 4.71 -8.04
CA GLY A 72 -8.80 5.04 -6.65
C GLY A 72 -8.98 6.53 -6.40
N SER A 73 -8.35 7.40 -7.19
CA SER A 73 -8.48 8.85 -7.06
C SER A 73 -9.90 9.34 -7.37
N VAL A 74 -10.55 8.81 -8.41
CA VAL A 74 -11.94 9.17 -8.75
C VAL A 74 -12.90 8.67 -7.69
N ARG A 75 -12.74 7.40 -7.25
CA ARG A 75 -13.52 6.81 -6.16
C ARG A 75 -13.43 7.66 -4.88
N ASP A 76 -12.23 7.96 -4.43
CA ASP A 76 -12.02 8.67 -3.17
C ASP A 76 -12.60 10.10 -3.22
N LEU A 77 -12.48 10.79 -4.36
CA LEU A 77 -13.09 12.11 -4.57
C LEU A 77 -14.62 12.05 -4.57
N LEU A 78 -15.22 11.04 -5.16
CA LEU A 78 -16.67 10.84 -5.14
C LEU A 78 -17.20 10.57 -3.73
N LEU A 79 -16.43 9.86 -2.92
CA LEU A 79 -16.71 9.63 -1.50
C LEU A 79 -16.44 10.86 -0.61
N GLY A 80 -15.92 11.96 -1.18
CA GLY A 80 -15.58 13.18 -0.43
C GLY A 80 -14.26 13.09 0.34
N GLY A 81 -13.43 12.07 0.04
CA GLY A 81 -12.09 11.88 0.58
C GLY A 81 -11.04 12.70 -0.14
N ARG A 82 -9.78 12.51 0.28
CA ARG A 82 -8.60 13.07 -0.39
C ARG A 82 -7.75 11.91 -0.92
N PRO A 83 -7.57 11.78 -2.24
CA PRO A 83 -6.70 10.77 -2.81
C PRO A 83 -5.25 10.94 -2.34
N LYS A 84 -4.56 9.81 -2.18
CA LYS A 84 -3.13 9.78 -1.92
C LYS A 84 -2.35 10.17 -3.18
N ASP A 85 -2.72 9.57 -4.33
CA ASP A 85 -2.05 9.69 -5.61
C ASP A 85 -3.10 9.99 -6.70
N PHE A 86 -2.67 10.60 -7.81
CA PHE A 86 -3.51 10.93 -8.93
C PHE A 86 -3.00 10.22 -10.19
N ASP A 87 -3.74 9.20 -10.63
CA ASP A 87 -3.43 8.42 -11.81
C ASP A 87 -4.17 8.94 -13.04
N ILE A 88 -3.47 9.04 -14.16
CA ILE A 88 -4.03 9.51 -15.41
C ILE A 88 -3.92 8.42 -16.47
N ALA A 89 -5.01 8.15 -17.16
CA ALA A 89 -5.04 7.28 -18.32
C ALA A 89 -5.29 8.10 -19.60
N THR A 90 -4.61 7.73 -20.70
CA THR A 90 -4.62 8.46 -21.96
C THR A 90 -4.44 7.52 -23.15
N ASN A 91 -4.83 7.97 -24.35
CA ASN A 91 -4.45 7.30 -25.60
C ASN A 91 -3.06 7.70 -26.10
N ALA A 92 -2.38 8.67 -25.46
CA ALA A 92 -1.01 9.02 -25.80
C ALA A 92 -0.06 7.88 -25.42
N ARG A 93 0.85 7.50 -26.33
CA ARG A 93 1.87 6.48 -26.07
C ARG A 93 2.98 7.01 -25.15
N PRO A 94 3.73 6.16 -24.43
CA PRO A 94 4.74 6.60 -23.48
C PRO A 94 5.79 7.57 -24.06
N GLN A 95 6.15 7.39 -25.33
CA GLN A 95 7.10 8.28 -26.01
C GLN A 95 6.50 9.64 -26.35
N GLU A 96 5.20 9.70 -26.63
CA GLU A 96 4.48 10.95 -26.88
C GLU A 96 4.33 11.73 -25.59
N ILE A 97 3.98 11.04 -24.49
CA ILE A 97 3.93 11.63 -23.14
C ILE A 97 5.31 12.22 -22.78
N ARG A 98 6.41 11.50 -23.03
CA ARG A 98 7.76 12.03 -22.81
C ARG A 98 8.09 13.27 -23.64
N ARG A 99 7.62 13.35 -24.88
CA ARG A 99 7.80 14.56 -25.72
C ARG A 99 7.03 15.77 -25.15
N LEU A 100 5.84 15.51 -24.60
CA LEU A 100 5.04 16.57 -23.96
C LEU A 100 5.65 17.01 -22.62
N PHE A 101 6.20 16.11 -21.82
CA PHE A 101 6.69 16.40 -20.48
C PHE A 101 8.19 16.10 -20.37
N ARG A 102 9.03 17.17 -20.42
CA ARG A 102 10.49 17.02 -20.29
C ARG A 102 10.93 16.48 -18.91
N ASN A 103 10.13 16.76 -17.87
CA ASN A 103 10.31 16.29 -16.49
C ASN A 103 9.65 14.94 -16.27
N SER A 104 9.80 13.99 -17.19
CA SER A 104 9.18 12.68 -17.09
C SER A 104 10.15 11.54 -17.36
N ARG A 105 9.83 10.34 -16.87
CA ARG A 105 10.57 9.12 -17.10
C ARG A 105 9.62 7.96 -17.36
N VAL A 106 9.92 7.12 -18.34
CA VAL A 106 9.24 5.84 -18.56
C VAL A 106 9.72 4.84 -17.51
N ILE A 107 8.78 4.21 -16.82
CA ILE A 107 9.01 3.19 -15.80
C ILE A 107 8.36 1.89 -16.27
N GLY A 108 8.97 0.78 -15.89
CA GLY A 108 8.52 -0.56 -16.26
C GLY A 108 9.15 -1.08 -17.56
N ARG A 109 9.34 -2.40 -17.64
CA ARG A 109 9.83 -3.09 -18.84
C ARG A 109 8.66 -3.61 -19.67
N ARG A 110 7.82 -4.45 -19.07
CA ARG A 110 6.64 -5.08 -19.70
C ARG A 110 5.43 -4.14 -19.70
N PHE A 111 5.22 -3.39 -18.63
CA PHE A 111 4.10 -2.46 -18.48
C PHE A 111 4.65 -1.04 -18.34
N ARG A 112 4.74 -0.34 -19.48
CA ARG A 112 5.32 1.00 -19.52
C ARG A 112 4.31 2.03 -19.06
N LEU A 113 4.64 2.74 -17.97
CA LEU A 113 3.94 3.94 -17.53
C LEU A 113 4.93 5.10 -17.44
N VAL A 114 4.43 6.31 -17.41
CA VAL A 114 5.27 7.50 -17.38
C VAL A 114 5.04 8.26 -16.08
N HIS A 115 6.09 8.38 -15.29
CA HIS A 115 6.11 9.28 -14.13
C HIS A 115 6.44 10.70 -14.59
N VAL A 116 5.55 11.64 -14.31
CA VAL A 116 5.79 13.07 -14.51
C VAL A 116 6.13 13.69 -13.15
N PHE A 117 7.35 14.19 -13.00
CA PHE A 117 7.89 14.65 -11.72
C PHE A 117 7.61 16.14 -11.50
N PHE A 118 7.00 16.45 -10.36
CA PHE A 118 6.84 17.81 -9.86
C PHE A 118 7.54 17.96 -8.49
N LYS A 119 7.65 19.20 -8.01
CA LYS A 119 8.22 19.45 -6.68
C LYS A 119 7.28 18.93 -5.61
N GLY A 120 7.56 17.73 -5.09
CA GLY A 120 6.80 17.11 -4.00
C GLY A 120 5.69 16.15 -4.43
N GLU A 121 5.46 15.95 -5.74
CA GLU A 121 4.44 15.05 -6.26
C GLU A 121 4.91 14.38 -7.56
N ILE A 122 4.49 13.14 -7.76
CA ILE A 122 4.69 12.39 -9.01
C ILE A 122 3.30 12.06 -9.55
N ILE A 123 3.06 12.38 -10.82
CA ILE A 123 1.82 12.00 -11.50
C ILE A 123 2.11 10.81 -12.40
N GLU A 124 1.41 9.70 -12.17
CA GLU A 124 1.49 8.53 -13.02
C GLU A 124 0.60 8.69 -14.24
N VAL A 125 1.15 8.45 -15.43
CA VAL A 125 0.41 8.52 -16.69
C VAL A 125 0.57 7.21 -17.43
N ALA A 126 -0.53 6.49 -17.60
CA ALA A 126 -0.61 5.22 -18.31
C ALA A 126 -1.32 5.39 -19.66
N THR A 127 -0.87 4.68 -20.69
CA THR A 127 -1.63 4.53 -21.94
C THR A 127 -2.72 3.49 -21.71
N PHE A 128 -3.93 3.70 -22.29
CA PHE A 128 -4.99 2.69 -22.24
C PHE A 128 -4.50 1.35 -22.78
N ARG A 129 -4.88 0.27 -22.13
CA ARG A 129 -4.48 -1.08 -22.51
C ARG A 129 -5.71 -1.92 -22.83
N ALA A 130 -5.59 -2.79 -23.82
CA ALA A 130 -6.48 -3.91 -24.03
C ALA A 130 -5.99 -5.14 -23.23
N SER A 131 -6.88 -6.08 -22.95
CA SER A 131 -6.46 -7.44 -22.59
C SER A 131 -5.82 -8.07 -23.82
N PRO A 132 -4.73 -8.82 -23.70
CA PRO A 132 -4.27 -9.66 -24.82
C PRO A 132 -5.42 -10.60 -25.19
N GLU A 133 -5.75 -10.69 -26.47
CA GLU A 133 -6.66 -11.71 -26.94
C GLU A 133 -6.06 -13.07 -26.58
N PRO A 134 -6.88 -14.04 -26.09
CA PRO A 134 -6.38 -15.40 -25.92
C PRO A 134 -5.92 -15.89 -27.29
N PRO A 135 -4.79 -16.61 -27.37
CA PRO A 135 -4.34 -17.18 -28.63
C PRO A 135 -5.44 -18.02 -29.26
N GLU A 136 -5.66 -17.84 -30.58
CA GLU A 136 -6.80 -18.42 -31.30
C GLU A 136 -6.64 -19.93 -31.53
N THR A 137 -5.42 -20.47 -31.39
CA THR A 137 -5.12 -21.88 -31.64
C THR A 137 -4.24 -22.50 -30.55
N PRO A 138 -4.29 -23.84 -30.32
CA PRO A 138 -3.38 -24.52 -29.40
C PRO A 138 -1.89 -24.33 -29.74
N ASP A 139 -1.54 -24.17 -31.01
CA ASP A 139 -0.16 -23.96 -31.47
C ASP A 139 0.37 -22.57 -31.00
N ASP A 140 -0.52 -21.57 -30.93
CA ASP A 140 -0.16 -20.23 -30.42
C ASP A 140 0.10 -20.26 -28.91
N TRP A 141 -0.42 -21.23 -28.15
CA TRP A 141 -0.12 -21.43 -26.73
C TRP A 141 1.29 -21.96 -26.52
N GLU A 142 1.72 -22.92 -27.36
CA GLU A 142 3.07 -23.51 -27.28
C GLU A 142 4.14 -22.46 -27.63
N GLU A 143 3.90 -21.61 -28.65
CA GLU A 143 4.80 -20.51 -29.00
C GLU A 143 4.89 -19.48 -27.88
N ALA A 144 3.76 -19.12 -27.22
CA ALA A 144 3.74 -18.18 -26.10
C ALA A 144 4.42 -18.74 -24.84
N GLU A 145 4.33 -20.05 -24.58
CA GLU A 145 5.04 -20.71 -23.47
C GLU A 145 6.54 -20.89 -23.78
N GLU A 146 6.94 -21.16 -25.02
CA GLU A 146 8.35 -21.22 -25.43
C GLU A 146 9.00 -19.83 -25.35
N GLU A 147 8.34 -18.76 -25.82
CA GLU A 147 8.83 -17.38 -25.67
C GLU A 147 8.98 -16.97 -24.19
N ALA A 148 8.05 -17.38 -23.32
CA ALA A 148 8.13 -17.11 -21.88
C ALA A 148 9.26 -17.90 -21.21
N ALA A 149 9.54 -19.13 -21.64
CA ALA A 149 10.61 -19.97 -21.12
C ALA A 149 12.01 -19.56 -21.62
N GLU A 150 12.13 -19.04 -22.85
CA GLU A 150 13.38 -18.50 -23.39
C GLU A 150 13.77 -17.17 -22.70
N GLU A 151 12.81 -16.35 -22.25
CA GLU A 151 13.09 -15.13 -21.50
C GLU A 151 13.70 -15.39 -20.11
N GLU A 152 13.46 -16.55 -19.47
CA GLU A 152 14.07 -16.92 -18.20
C GLU A 152 15.50 -17.49 -18.31
N ALA A 153 15.91 -17.94 -19.48
CA ALA A 153 17.16 -18.72 -19.65
C ALA A 153 18.39 -17.92 -20.11
N VAL A 154 18.27 -16.63 -20.48
CA VAL A 154 19.39 -15.89 -21.10
C VAL A 154 19.92 -14.78 -20.18
N ALA A 155 21.07 -15.06 -19.58
CA ALA A 155 21.90 -14.12 -18.81
C ALA A 155 22.84 -13.31 -19.72
N ASP A 156 22.32 -12.56 -20.70
CA ASP A 156 23.06 -11.52 -21.44
C ASP A 156 22.05 -10.48 -21.96
N PRO A 157 22.38 -9.16 -22.04
CA PRO A 157 21.34 -8.16 -22.29
C PRO A 157 20.76 -8.36 -23.70
N PRO A 158 19.53 -8.86 -23.83
CA PRO A 158 18.92 -9.05 -25.12
C PRO A 158 18.57 -7.69 -25.72
N ARG A 159 18.71 -7.59 -27.03
CA ARG A 159 18.14 -6.51 -27.83
C ARG A 159 16.65 -6.40 -27.50
N PRO A 160 16.04 -5.22 -27.49
CA PRO A 160 14.66 -5.05 -27.09
C PRO A 160 13.76 -5.79 -28.09
N HIS A 161 13.36 -7.02 -27.77
CA HIS A 161 12.15 -7.58 -28.33
C HIS A 161 11.01 -6.73 -27.82
N ILE A 162 10.42 -5.96 -28.69
CA ILE A 162 9.25 -5.12 -28.44
C ILE A 162 8.09 -6.10 -28.32
N VAL A 163 7.78 -6.55 -27.12
CA VAL A 163 6.42 -7.01 -26.83
C VAL A 163 5.58 -5.77 -27.07
N GLU A 164 4.82 -5.76 -28.15
CA GLU A 164 3.95 -4.64 -28.49
C GLU A 164 2.97 -4.48 -27.36
N ASP A 165 3.08 -3.37 -26.60
CA ASP A 165 2.06 -2.97 -25.63
C ASP A 165 0.74 -2.93 -26.41
N VAL A 166 -0.19 -3.83 -26.13
CA VAL A 166 -1.51 -3.85 -26.76
C VAL A 166 -2.29 -2.67 -26.21
N TYR A 167 -2.30 -1.60 -26.98
CA TYR A 167 -2.99 -0.36 -26.59
C TYR A 167 -4.48 -0.49 -26.89
N GLY A 168 -5.30 -0.06 -25.93
CA GLY A 168 -6.74 -0.21 -25.98
C GLY A 168 -7.52 1.09 -25.95
N THR A 169 -8.80 0.93 -25.79
CA THR A 169 -9.80 1.98 -25.58
C THR A 169 -10.04 2.20 -24.07
N PRO A 170 -10.68 3.29 -23.64
CA PRO A 170 -11.09 3.47 -22.25
C PRO A 170 -11.95 2.32 -21.71
N ALA A 171 -12.81 1.74 -22.55
CA ALA A 171 -13.67 0.63 -22.15
C ALA A 171 -12.88 -0.67 -21.88
N GLU A 172 -11.89 -0.97 -22.71
CA GLU A 172 -10.99 -2.12 -22.51
C GLU A 172 -10.12 -1.91 -21.28
N ASP A 173 -9.57 -0.71 -21.07
CA ASP A 173 -8.81 -0.40 -19.87
C ASP A 173 -9.65 -0.50 -18.58
N ALA A 174 -10.95 -0.16 -18.64
CA ALA A 174 -11.87 -0.34 -17.53
C ALA A 174 -12.08 -1.81 -17.18
N ARG A 175 -12.33 -2.67 -18.19
CA ARG A 175 -12.63 -4.09 -18.00
C ARG A 175 -11.47 -4.90 -17.40
N ARG A 176 -10.23 -4.50 -17.64
CA ARG A 176 -9.05 -5.19 -17.11
C ARG A 176 -8.67 -4.76 -15.69
N ARG A 177 -9.32 -3.74 -15.11
CA ARG A 177 -9.08 -3.33 -13.73
C ARG A 177 -9.60 -4.38 -12.74
N ASP A 178 -9.23 -4.21 -11.46
CA ASP A 178 -9.55 -5.16 -10.40
C ASP A 178 -11.04 -5.11 -9.99
N PHE A 179 -11.52 -3.93 -9.61
CA PHE A 179 -12.87 -3.74 -9.05
C PHE A 179 -13.61 -2.63 -9.77
N THR A 180 -14.93 -2.78 -9.84
CA THR A 180 -15.83 -1.83 -10.50
C THR A 180 -15.66 -0.40 -10.01
N ILE A 181 -15.58 -0.20 -8.70
CA ILE A 181 -15.38 1.11 -8.06
C ILE A 181 -14.04 1.78 -8.39
N ASN A 182 -13.06 1.04 -8.88
CA ASN A 182 -11.74 1.54 -9.31
C ASN A 182 -11.65 1.75 -10.82
N ALA A 183 -12.73 1.49 -11.57
CA ALA A 183 -12.75 1.60 -13.03
C ALA A 183 -13.56 2.82 -13.53
N LEU A 184 -13.61 3.87 -12.73
CA LEU A 184 -14.25 5.14 -13.06
C LEU A 184 -13.26 6.11 -13.70
N PHE A 185 -13.73 6.84 -14.73
CA PHE A 185 -12.93 7.79 -15.50
C PHE A 185 -13.53 9.19 -15.38
N TYR A 186 -12.78 10.15 -14.85
CA TYR A 186 -13.18 11.55 -14.85
C TYR A 186 -12.58 12.28 -16.03
N ASN A 187 -13.45 12.81 -16.92
CA ASN A 187 -13.07 13.51 -18.13
C ASN A 187 -12.81 14.98 -17.85
N ILE A 188 -11.60 15.46 -18.15
CA ILE A 188 -11.23 16.86 -17.94
C ILE A 188 -11.84 17.78 -19.01
N ALA A 189 -12.30 17.25 -20.15
CA ALA A 189 -12.83 18.04 -21.24
C ALA A 189 -14.22 18.64 -20.94
N ASP A 190 -15.11 17.82 -20.39
CA ASP A 190 -16.51 18.15 -20.09
C ASP A 190 -16.89 17.96 -18.62
N PHE A 191 -15.93 17.48 -17.82
CA PHE A 191 -16.10 17.21 -16.39
C PHE A 191 -17.08 16.09 -16.07
N SER A 192 -17.33 15.19 -17.02
CA SER A 192 -18.17 14.01 -16.83
C SER A 192 -17.40 12.89 -16.12
N ILE A 193 -18.15 11.95 -15.52
CA ILE A 193 -17.63 10.66 -15.04
C ILE A 193 -18.18 9.59 -15.97
N ILE A 194 -17.29 8.76 -16.50
CA ILE A 194 -17.60 7.70 -17.42
C ILE A 194 -17.41 6.37 -16.70
N ASP A 195 -18.41 5.53 -16.71
CA ASP A 195 -18.45 4.21 -16.10
C ASP A 195 -18.79 3.16 -17.15
N HIS A 196 -17.89 2.23 -17.37
CA HIS A 196 -18.02 1.14 -18.35
C HIS A 196 -18.42 -0.20 -17.73
N VAL A 197 -18.47 -0.32 -16.38
CA VAL A 197 -18.51 -1.62 -15.69
C VAL A 197 -19.46 -1.65 -14.48
N GLY A 198 -20.29 -0.61 -14.27
CA GLY A 198 -21.25 -0.53 -13.15
C GLY A 198 -20.63 -0.03 -11.83
N GLY A 199 -19.46 0.61 -11.87
CA GLY A 199 -18.76 1.08 -10.70
C GLY A 199 -19.45 2.23 -9.95
N ILE A 200 -20.27 3.04 -10.62
CA ILE A 200 -21.05 4.10 -9.98
C ILE A 200 -22.11 3.49 -9.06
N GLU A 201 -22.85 2.48 -9.53
CA GLU A 201 -23.88 1.81 -8.73
C GLU A 201 -23.27 1.10 -7.53
N ASP A 202 -22.18 0.34 -7.74
CA ASP A 202 -21.48 -0.35 -6.66
C ASP A 202 -20.91 0.65 -5.63
N LEU A 203 -20.44 1.80 -6.07
CA LEU A 203 -19.96 2.87 -5.19
C LEU A 203 -21.10 3.47 -4.34
N GLU A 204 -22.26 3.72 -4.95
CA GLU A 204 -23.47 4.22 -4.28
C GLU A 204 -24.01 3.22 -3.26
N ARG A 205 -23.91 1.92 -3.55
CA ARG A 205 -24.37 0.81 -2.69
C ARG A 205 -23.33 0.38 -1.64
N GLY A 206 -22.09 0.83 -1.77
CA GLY A 206 -20.99 0.40 -0.90
C GLY A 206 -20.57 -1.05 -1.13
N ILE A 207 -20.44 -1.48 -2.38
CA ILE A 207 -20.10 -2.85 -2.78
C ILE A 207 -18.72 -2.92 -3.41
N ILE A 208 -17.93 -3.92 -3.03
CA ILE A 208 -16.67 -4.30 -3.68
C ILE A 208 -16.95 -5.48 -4.59
N ARG A 209 -16.96 -5.24 -5.89
CA ARG A 209 -17.21 -6.25 -6.92
C ARG A 209 -16.02 -6.37 -7.87
N THR A 210 -15.57 -7.60 -8.13
CA THR A 210 -14.58 -7.90 -9.16
C THR A 210 -15.16 -7.67 -10.55
N ILE A 211 -14.39 -7.12 -11.45
CA ILE A 211 -14.75 -6.97 -12.87
C ILE A 211 -14.48 -8.29 -13.58
N GLY A 212 -15.51 -8.86 -14.25
CA GLY A 212 -15.42 -10.18 -14.86
C GLY A 212 -15.66 -11.33 -13.86
N ASP A 213 -15.31 -12.55 -14.25
CA ASP A 213 -15.44 -13.72 -13.40
C ASP A 213 -14.43 -13.67 -12.24
N PRO A 214 -14.85 -13.66 -10.97
CA PRO A 214 -13.93 -13.56 -9.85
C PRO A 214 -12.95 -14.72 -9.75
N ASP A 215 -13.33 -15.95 -10.12
CA ASP A 215 -12.43 -17.11 -10.06
C ASP A 215 -11.29 -16.95 -11.07
N GLU A 216 -11.58 -16.60 -12.32
CA GLU A 216 -10.57 -16.33 -13.35
C GLU A 216 -9.65 -15.17 -12.92
N ARG A 217 -10.24 -14.09 -12.41
CA ARG A 217 -9.48 -12.90 -11.99
C ARG A 217 -8.57 -13.14 -10.80
N PHE A 218 -8.90 -14.07 -9.91
CA PHE A 218 -8.05 -14.44 -8.78
C PHE A 218 -6.97 -15.45 -9.18
N VAL A 219 -7.21 -16.28 -10.20
CA VAL A 219 -6.15 -17.12 -10.82
C VAL A 219 -5.11 -16.24 -11.53
N GLU A 220 -5.55 -15.22 -12.30
CA GLU A 220 -4.63 -14.26 -12.95
C GLU A 220 -3.75 -13.51 -11.94
N ASP A 221 -4.32 -13.08 -10.82
CA ASP A 221 -3.63 -12.29 -9.81
C ASP A 221 -4.25 -12.52 -8.41
N PRO A 222 -3.71 -13.48 -7.64
CA PRO A 222 -4.24 -13.81 -6.31
C PRO A 222 -4.22 -12.64 -5.33
N VAL A 223 -3.36 -11.63 -5.54
CA VAL A 223 -3.26 -10.44 -4.68
C VAL A 223 -4.54 -9.62 -4.72
N ARG A 224 -5.35 -9.74 -5.77
CA ARG A 224 -6.68 -9.09 -5.83
C ARG A 224 -7.58 -9.51 -4.67
N MET A 225 -7.47 -10.73 -4.13
CA MET A 225 -8.22 -11.16 -2.95
C MET A 225 -7.89 -10.30 -1.72
N MET A 226 -6.60 -10.01 -1.51
CA MET A 226 -6.16 -9.12 -0.42
C MET A 226 -6.67 -7.71 -0.62
N ARG A 227 -6.63 -7.20 -1.85
CA ARG A 227 -7.12 -5.86 -2.20
C ARG A 227 -8.64 -5.73 -2.02
N ALA A 228 -9.43 -6.76 -2.36
CA ALA A 228 -10.88 -6.78 -2.09
C ALA A 228 -11.17 -6.61 -0.59
N LEU A 229 -10.50 -7.39 0.24
CA LEU A 229 -10.64 -7.35 1.70
C LEU A 229 -10.12 -6.03 2.29
N GLU A 230 -9.03 -5.48 1.74
CA GLU A 230 -8.52 -4.15 2.12
C GLU A 230 -9.53 -3.05 1.84
N TYR A 231 -10.07 -3.00 0.61
CA TYR A 231 -11.05 -1.96 0.26
C TYR A 231 -12.33 -2.11 1.08
N ALA A 232 -12.81 -3.33 1.31
CA ALA A 232 -13.97 -3.57 2.17
C ALA A 232 -13.73 -3.04 3.60
N ALA A 233 -12.58 -3.36 4.20
CA ALA A 233 -12.23 -2.91 5.54
C ALA A 233 -12.02 -1.38 5.61
N ARG A 234 -11.34 -0.79 4.59
CA ARG A 234 -10.96 0.62 4.56
C ARG A 234 -12.13 1.55 4.27
N LEU A 235 -13.02 1.14 3.38
CA LEU A 235 -14.16 1.95 2.96
C LEU A 235 -15.42 1.66 3.79
N GLY A 236 -15.43 0.57 4.57
CA GLY A 236 -16.63 0.10 5.26
C GLY A 236 -17.68 -0.48 4.28
N PHE A 237 -17.23 -1.02 3.15
CA PHE A 237 -18.06 -1.59 2.11
C PHE A 237 -18.23 -3.09 2.28
N GLU A 238 -19.30 -3.64 1.73
CA GLU A 238 -19.53 -5.08 1.65
C GLU A 238 -18.88 -5.67 0.40
N ILE A 239 -18.40 -6.91 0.49
CA ILE A 239 -17.90 -7.63 -0.69
C ILE A 239 -19.10 -8.30 -1.37
N ASP A 240 -19.21 -8.14 -2.68
CA ASP A 240 -20.21 -8.85 -3.49
C ASP A 240 -20.20 -10.35 -3.22
N PRO A 241 -21.37 -11.03 -3.10
CA PRO A 241 -21.42 -12.44 -2.73
C PRO A 241 -20.59 -13.36 -3.63
N GLN A 242 -20.61 -13.19 -4.95
CA GLN A 242 -19.83 -14.00 -5.89
C GLN A 242 -18.34 -13.78 -5.67
N THR A 243 -17.91 -12.53 -5.49
CA THR A 243 -16.52 -12.17 -5.16
C THR A 243 -16.09 -12.77 -3.82
N ALA A 244 -16.94 -12.73 -2.79
CA ALA A 244 -16.65 -13.30 -1.46
C ALA A 244 -16.52 -14.82 -1.50
N GLU A 245 -17.41 -15.51 -2.20
CA GLU A 245 -17.36 -16.96 -2.39
C GLU A 245 -16.10 -17.39 -3.17
N ALA A 246 -15.71 -16.64 -4.21
CA ALA A 246 -14.51 -16.90 -4.98
C ALA A 246 -13.25 -16.71 -4.11
N ILE A 247 -13.21 -15.70 -3.23
CA ILE A 247 -12.12 -15.54 -2.25
C ILE A 247 -11.99 -16.79 -1.38
N ASP A 248 -13.13 -17.33 -0.87
CA ASP A 248 -13.08 -18.51 -0.02
C ASP A 248 -12.60 -19.76 -0.77
N ARG A 249 -13.00 -19.93 -2.04
CA ARG A 249 -12.56 -21.03 -2.89
C ARG A 249 -11.07 -20.92 -3.26
N GLN A 250 -10.61 -19.71 -3.63
CA GLN A 250 -9.30 -19.49 -4.26
C GLN A 250 -8.20 -19.01 -3.29
N LYS A 251 -8.51 -18.80 -2.00
CA LYS A 251 -7.54 -18.27 -1.01
C LYS A 251 -6.22 -19.05 -0.91
N ALA A 252 -6.17 -20.29 -1.35
CA ALA A 252 -4.94 -21.07 -1.38
C ALA A 252 -3.92 -20.50 -2.38
N LEU A 253 -4.37 -19.91 -3.49
CA LEU A 253 -3.52 -19.32 -4.52
C LEU A 253 -2.67 -18.15 -4.03
N ILE A 254 -3.03 -17.55 -2.89
CA ILE A 254 -2.25 -16.44 -2.35
C ILE A 254 -0.81 -16.84 -2.01
N SER A 255 -0.58 -18.12 -1.71
CA SER A 255 0.77 -18.65 -1.45
C SER A 255 1.63 -18.72 -2.72
N GLU A 256 1.02 -18.65 -3.89
CA GLU A 256 1.68 -18.67 -5.21
C GLU A 256 1.93 -17.27 -5.76
N ALA A 257 1.37 -16.24 -5.10
CA ALA A 257 1.55 -14.86 -5.51
C ALA A 257 3.01 -14.41 -5.37
N SER A 258 3.45 -13.54 -6.29
CA SER A 258 4.82 -13.05 -6.27
C SER A 258 5.14 -12.30 -4.97
N THR A 259 6.22 -12.69 -4.31
CA THR A 259 6.70 -12.10 -3.06
C THR A 259 6.82 -10.57 -3.10
N PRO A 260 7.39 -9.94 -4.16
CA PRO A 260 7.45 -8.48 -4.22
C PRO A 260 6.08 -7.81 -4.18
N ARG A 261 5.05 -8.42 -4.77
CA ARG A 261 3.69 -7.90 -4.73
C ARG A 261 3.08 -8.04 -3.33
N LEU A 262 3.23 -9.20 -2.69
CA LEU A 262 2.77 -9.41 -1.32
C LEU A 262 3.42 -8.40 -0.35
N THR A 263 4.74 -8.23 -0.45
CA THR A 263 5.47 -7.25 0.37
C THR A 263 5.00 -5.81 0.12
N TYR A 264 4.72 -5.47 -1.13
CA TYR A 264 4.18 -4.15 -1.49
C TYR A 264 2.79 -3.91 -0.85
N GLU A 265 1.85 -4.85 -0.99
CA GLU A 265 0.50 -4.72 -0.42
C GLU A 265 0.53 -4.65 1.13
N LEU A 266 1.41 -5.43 1.77
CA LEU A 266 1.61 -5.32 3.22
C LEU A 266 2.06 -3.92 3.63
N LEU A 267 3.06 -3.37 2.95
CA LEU A 267 3.56 -2.02 3.24
C LEU A 267 2.53 -0.94 2.97
N GLU A 268 1.73 -1.06 1.91
CA GLU A 268 0.63 -0.13 1.64
C GLU A 268 -0.48 -0.22 2.71
N CYS A 269 -0.82 -1.43 3.14
CA CYS A 269 -1.71 -1.64 4.28
C CYS A 269 -1.19 -0.91 5.53
N LEU A 270 0.08 -1.12 5.90
CA LEU A 270 0.71 -0.50 7.08
C LEU A 270 0.81 1.02 7.00
N ARG A 271 0.87 1.58 5.80
CA ARG A 271 0.91 3.03 5.54
C ARG A 271 -0.47 3.67 5.42
N SER A 272 -1.53 2.87 5.39
CA SER A 272 -2.90 3.34 5.16
C SER A 272 -3.50 4.13 6.34
N GLY A 273 -3.00 3.90 7.57
CA GLY A 273 -3.61 4.38 8.82
C GLY A 273 -4.85 3.56 9.23
N GLN A 274 -5.06 2.40 8.60
CA GLN A 274 -6.14 1.45 8.90
C GLN A 274 -5.64 0.00 8.90
N ALA A 275 -4.34 -0.19 9.14
CA ALA A 275 -3.67 -1.49 9.11
C ALA A 275 -4.34 -2.51 10.03
N THR A 276 -4.80 -2.08 11.20
CA THR A 276 -5.50 -2.93 12.16
C THR A 276 -6.79 -3.52 11.60
N ALA A 277 -7.62 -2.71 10.93
CA ALA A 277 -8.87 -3.15 10.34
C ALA A 277 -8.62 -4.08 9.14
N ILE A 278 -7.67 -3.72 8.27
CA ILE A 278 -7.28 -4.50 7.10
C ILE A 278 -6.70 -5.86 7.54
N HIS A 279 -5.79 -5.87 8.50
CA HIS A 279 -5.20 -7.09 9.04
C HIS A 279 -6.29 -8.03 9.60
N LYS A 280 -7.26 -7.51 10.38
CA LYS A 280 -8.38 -8.32 10.88
C LYS A 280 -9.20 -8.93 9.75
N ALA A 281 -9.44 -8.21 8.66
CA ALA A 281 -10.16 -8.72 7.49
C ALA A 281 -9.36 -9.83 6.78
N TRP A 282 -8.06 -9.62 6.53
CA TRP A 282 -7.18 -10.62 5.93
C TRP A 282 -7.04 -11.88 6.77
N TRP A 283 -6.92 -11.70 8.11
CA TRP A 283 -6.85 -12.80 9.07
C TRP A 283 -8.14 -13.62 9.07
N LYS A 284 -9.29 -12.97 9.18
CA LYS A 284 -10.60 -13.63 9.19
C LYS A 284 -10.84 -14.44 7.91
N ALA A 285 -10.44 -13.93 6.76
CA ALA A 285 -10.55 -14.62 5.47
C ALA A 285 -9.52 -15.76 5.32
N GLY A 286 -8.50 -15.83 6.18
CA GLY A 286 -7.42 -16.83 6.11
C GLY A 286 -6.42 -16.58 4.98
N VAL A 287 -6.40 -15.38 4.36
CA VAL A 287 -5.39 -15.01 3.35
C VAL A 287 -4.10 -14.52 3.99
N PHE A 288 -4.18 -13.86 5.15
CA PHE A 288 -3.00 -13.33 5.83
C PHE A 288 -2.00 -14.42 6.22
N THR A 289 -2.48 -15.47 6.87
CA THR A 289 -1.65 -16.60 7.34
C THR A 289 -1.01 -17.39 6.20
N ARG A 290 -1.58 -17.32 4.99
CA ARG A 290 -1.02 -17.93 3.80
C ARG A 290 0.01 -17.03 3.11
N ALA A 291 -0.28 -15.73 3.06
CA ALA A 291 0.61 -14.75 2.45
C ALA A 291 1.88 -14.50 3.28
N TYR A 292 1.77 -14.52 4.61
CA TYR A 292 2.83 -14.09 5.55
C TYR A 292 3.00 -15.07 6.71
N GLN A 293 3.13 -16.36 6.40
CA GLN A 293 3.24 -17.45 7.39
C GLN A 293 4.41 -17.29 8.37
N ASP A 294 5.46 -16.56 7.97
CA ASP A 294 6.67 -16.36 8.78
C ASP A 294 6.60 -15.08 9.65
N LEU A 295 5.50 -14.31 9.58
CA LEU A 295 5.30 -13.16 10.44
C LEU A 295 4.61 -13.57 11.75
N PRO A 296 5.16 -13.23 12.93
CA PRO A 296 4.55 -13.54 14.21
C PRO A 296 3.43 -12.56 14.56
N LEU A 297 2.18 -12.86 14.18
CA LEU A 297 1.03 -11.95 14.27
C LEU A 297 -0.20 -12.56 14.95
N ASP A 298 -0.01 -13.35 15.96
CA ASP A 298 -1.06 -14.09 16.66
C ASP A 298 -1.39 -13.57 18.05
N THR A 299 -0.87 -12.40 18.44
CA THR A 299 -1.03 -11.88 19.80
C THR A 299 -1.75 -10.53 19.87
N ASP A 300 -2.37 -10.25 21.02
CA ASP A 300 -2.96 -8.93 21.30
C ASP A 300 -1.93 -7.79 21.26
N GLU A 301 -0.67 -8.10 21.62
CA GLU A 301 0.44 -7.15 21.53
C GLU A 301 0.75 -6.76 20.08
N SER A 302 0.67 -7.70 19.15
CA SER A 302 0.83 -7.43 17.72
C SER A 302 -0.25 -6.49 17.22
N VAL A 303 -1.50 -6.68 17.64
CA VAL A 303 -2.61 -5.77 17.31
C VAL A 303 -2.37 -4.37 17.88
N ARG A 304 -1.88 -4.25 19.13
CA ARG A 304 -1.53 -2.95 19.72
C ARG A 304 -0.42 -2.21 18.94
N VAL A 305 0.55 -2.94 18.40
CA VAL A 305 1.58 -2.33 17.53
C VAL A 305 0.93 -1.77 16.28
N LEU A 306 0.01 -2.50 15.63
CA LEU A 306 -0.72 -2.01 14.46
C LEU A 306 -1.56 -0.78 14.78
N GLU A 307 -2.27 -0.76 15.92
CA GLU A 307 -3.04 0.41 16.38
C GLU A 307 -2.14 1.64 16.56
N MET A 308 -0.92 1.45 17.02
CA MET A 308 0.05 2.55 17.14
C MET A 308 0.58 3.02 15.81
N VAL A 309 0.80 2.11 14.86
CA VAL A 309 1.16 2.47 13.49
C VAL A 309 0.03 3.31 12.88
N ASP A 310 -1.22 2.85 12.98
CA ASP A 310 -2.39 3.57 12.49
C ASP A 310 -2.50 4.98 13.10
N ALA A 311 -2.44 5.08 14.42
CA ALA A 311 -2.48 6.38 15.11
C ALA A 311 -1.32 7.30 14.68
N GLY A 312 -0.13 6.73 14.44
CA GLY A 312 1.02 7.47 13.96
C GLY A 312 0.81 7.99 12.54
N VAL A 313 0.34 7.16 11.62
CA VAL A 313 0.06 7.53 10.23
C VAL A 313 -1.01 8.61 10.16
N VAL A 314 -2.12 8.45 10.89
CA VAL A 314 -3.19 9.45 10.99
C VAL A 314 -2.67 10.80 11.54
N ALA A 315 -1.71 10.76 12.47
CA ALA A 315 -1.03 11.96 12.98
C ALA A 315 0.04 12.53 12.02
N GLY A 316 0.15 12.01 10.80
CA GLY A 316 1.10 12.46 9.77
C GLY A 316 2.53 11.96 9.92
N ARG A 317 2.77 10.93 10.76
CA ARG A 317 4.09 10.29 10.88
C ARG A 317 4.35 9.40 9.66
N LYS A 318 5.59 9.44 9.17
CA LYS A 318 6.09 8.53 8.15
C LYS A 318 7.01 7.53 8.82
N PHE A 319 6.62 6.26 8.83
CA PHE A 319 7.46 5.17 9.31
C PHE A 319 8.32 4.63 8.17
N SER A 320 9.51 4.15 8.50
CA SER A 320 10.38 3.45 7.56
C SER A 320 9.93 1.99 7.37
N ASP A 321 10.22 1.38 6.23
CA ASP A 321 9.89 -0.02 5.97
C ASP A 321 10.46 -0.98 7.03
N PRO A 322 11.74 -0.82 7.47
CA PRO A 322 12.25 -1.61 8.59
C PRO A 322 11.44 -1.47 9.88
N SER A 323 10.90 -0.29 10.15
CA SER A 323 10.07 -0.07 11.36
C SER A 323 8.71 -0.72 11.25
N LEU A 324 8.09 -0.64 10.07
CA LEU A 324 6.79 -1.25 9.80
C LEU A 324 6.88 -2.78 9.88
N ILE A 325 7.83 -3.38 9.14
CA ILE A 325 8.02 -4.83 9.11
C ILE A 325 8.52 -5.34 10.46
N GLY A 326 9.52 -4.69 11.03
CA GLY A 326 10.11 -5.09 12.31
C GLY A 326 9.16 -4.97 13.49
N GLY A 327 8.13 -4.11 13.38
CA GLY A 327 7.06 -3.98 14.37
C GLY A 327 6.33 -5.29 14.64
N PHE A 328 6.17 -6.15 13.63
CA PHE A 328 5.57 -7.47 13.77
C PHE A 328 6.38 -8.41 14.68
N PHE A 329 7.70 -8.29 14.63
CA PHE A 329 8.61 -9.13 15.43
C PHE A 329 8.78 -8.63 16.86
N LEU A 330 8.42 -7.37 17.13
CA LEU A 330 8.69 -6.76 18.43
C LEU A 330 8.05 -7.53 19.61
N PRO A 331 6.77 -7.91 19.62
CA PRO A 331 6.17 -8.61 20.74
C PRO A 331 6.90 -9.93 21.04
N ARG A 332 7.17 -10.73 20.03
CA ARG A 332 7.90 -11.98 20.18
C ARG A 332 9.34 -11.76 20.65
N PHE A 333 10.01 -10.74 20.11
CA PHE A 333 11.36 -10.37 20.54
C PHE A 333 11.40 -9.95 22.01
N LEU A 334 10.39 -9.24 22.51
CA LEU A 334 10.33 -8.84 23.92
C LEU A 334 10.24 -10.05 24.85
N VAL A 335 9.45 -11.08 24.48
CA VAL A 335 9.39 -12.36 25.20
C VAL A 335 10.77 -13.04 25.20
N LEU A 336 11.43 -13.14 24.03
CA LEU A 336 12.79 -13.69 23.94
C LEU A 336 13.78 -12.93 24.83
N ALA A 337 13.68 -11.61 24.90
CA ALA A 337 14.56 -10.80 25.73
C ALA A 337 14.34 -11.05 27.24
N GLU A 338 13.11 -11.33 27.64
CA GLU A 338 12.81 -11.72 29.03
C GLU A 338 13.33 -13.12 29.36
N GLU A 339 13.13 -14.10 28.48
CA GLU A 339 13.63 -15.47 28.64
C GLU A 339 15.17 -15.51 28.76
N GLU A 340 15.88 -14.64 28.07
CA GLU A 340 17.36 -14.55 28.11
C GLU A 340 17.86 -13.56 29.20
N THR A 341 17.00 -13.11 30.12
CA THR A 341 17.35 -12.25 31.23
C THR A 341 17.48 -13.04 32.51
N ASP A 342 18.63 -12.95 33.21
CA ASP A 342 18.86 -13.63 34.48
C ASP A 342 18.12 -12.95 35.67
N GLU A 343 18.09 -13.62 36.83
CA GLU A 343 17.48 -13.10 38.07
C GLU A 343 18.07 -11.74 38.52
N LYS A 344 19.28 -11.39 38.05
CA LYS A 344 19.93 -10.10 38.31
C LYS A 344 19.63 -9.06 37.27
N GLY A 345 18.73 -9.34 36.33
CA GLY A 345 18.31 -8.42 35.25
C GLY A 345 19.35 -8.28 34.14
N ARG A 346 20.31 -9.20 34.02
CA ARG A 346 21.33 -9.16 32.95
C ARG A 346 20.90 -10.02 31.78
N VAL A 347 20.89 -9.42 30.59
CA VAL A 347 20.54 -10.08 29.33
C VAL A 347 21.72 -10.88 28.79
N ASN A 348 21.51 -12.12 28.42
CA ASN A 348 22.48 -12.91 27.65
C ASN A 348 22.45 -12.45 26.19
N ASN A 349 23.26 -11.44 25.89
CA ASN A 349 23.27 -10.80 24.56
C ASN A 349 23.63 -11.75 23.42
N VAL A 350 24.46 -12.76 23.66
CA VAL A 350 24.89 -13.70 22.60
C VAL A 350 23.71 -14.58 22.21
N ARG A 351 23.07 -15.25 23.17
CA ARG A 351 21.90 -16.07 22.91
C ARG A 351 20.74 -15.28 22.34
N LEU A 352 20.47 -14.08 22.86
CA LEU A 352 19.39 -13.24 22.36
C LEU A 352 19.62 -12.85 20.89
N LEU A 353 20.87 -12.55 20.50
CA LEU A 353 21.19 -12.22 19.10
C LEU A 353 21.03 -13.43 18.18
N ASP A 354 21.39 -14.64 18.63
CA ASP A 354 21.21 -15.86 17.83
C ASP A 354 19.71 -16.15 17.65
N ARG A 355 18.92 -16.13 18.72
CA ARG A 355 17.47 -16.32 18.65
C ARG A 355 16.75 -15.27 17.83
N LEU A 356 17.19 -14.01 17.89
CA LEU A 356 16.64 -12.95 17.06
C LEU A 356 16.94 -13.21 15.56
N ARG A 357 18.12 -13.72 15.24
CA ARG A 357 18.45 -14.11 13.87
C ARG A 357 17.57 -15.24 13.39
N GLU A 358 17.45 -16.32 14.18
CA GLU A 358 16.59 -17.46 13.88
C GLU A 358 15.13 -17.05 13.65
N MET A 359 14.63 -16.06 14.40
CA MET A 359 13.28 -15.53 14.25
C MET A 359 13.09 -14.70 12.97
N LEU A 360 14.09 -13.93 12.56
CA LEU A 360 13.98 -13.02 11.40
C LEU A 360 14.29 -13.71 10.07
N GLU A 361 15.14 -14.73 10.06
CA GLU A 361 15.68 -15.34 8.85
C GLU A 361 14.60 -15.91 7.91
N PRO A 362 13.57 -16.66 8.39
CA PRO A 362 12.51 -17.17 7.54
C PRO A 362 11.73 -16.05 6.83
N ALA A 363 11.29 -15.05 7.57
CA ALA A 363 10.54 -13.92 6.99
C ALA A 363 11.42 -13.06 6.08
N ALA A 364 12.70 -12.89 6.39
CA ALA A 364 13.62 -12.17 5.52
C ALA A 364 13.78 -12.86 4.16
N ALA A 365 13.82 -14.20 4.15
CA ALA A 365 13.89 -14.99 2.94
C ALA A 365 12.57 -14.97 2.17
N SER A 366 11.43 -15.27 2.83
CA SER A 366 10.12 -15.34 2.18
C SER A 366 9.61 -14.00 1.67
N MET A 367 10.00 -12.88 2.28
CA MET A 367 9.65 -11.53 1.85
C MET A 367 10.70 -10.86 0.96
N HIS A 368 11.79 -11.54 0.63
CA HIS A 368 12.94 -11.00 -0.11
C HIS A 368 13.46 -9.67 0.46
N LEU A 369 13.57 -9.57 1.78
CA LEU A 369 14.04 -8.34 2.42
C LEU A 369 15.50 -8.08 2.09
N SER A 370 15.85 -6.82 1.84
CA SER A 370 17.26 -6.45 1.64
C SER A 370 18.08 -6.66 2.91
N ASN A 371 19.37 -7.02 2.76
CA ASN A 371 20.29 -7.15 3.89
C ASN A 371 20.32 -5.91 4.78
N GLN A 372 20.15 -4.71 4.18
CA GLN A 372 20.09 -3.45 4.91
C GLN A 372 18.83 -3.38 5.79
N THR A 373 17.67 -3.79 5.27
CA THR A 373 16.41 -3.83 6.02
C THR A 373 16.52 -4.78 7.21
N VAL A 374 16.98 -6.00 6.96
CA VAL A 374 17.19 -7.01 8.02
C VAL A 374 18.15 -6.50 9.09
N HIS A 375 19.27 -5.89 8.69
CA HIS A 375 20.24 -5.31 9.61
C HIS A 375 19.62 -4.20 10.47
N LEU A 376 18.84 -3.31 9.89
CA LEU A 376 18.17 -2.22 10.63
C LEU A 376 17.13 -2.76 11.63
N ILE A 377 16.34 -3.77 11.24
CA ILE A 377 15.39 -4.44 12.13
C ILE A 377 16.15 -5.10 13.29
N HIS A 378 17.17 -5.90 12.99
CA HIS A 378 17.96 -6.61 13.97
C HIS A 378 18.60 -5.66 15.00
N GLN A 379 19.30 -4.61 14.53
CA GLN A 379 19.95 -3.64 15.41
C GLN A 379 18.93 -2.79 16.17
N GLY A 380 17.81 -2.44 15.53
CA GLY A 380 16.73 -1.66 16.13
C GLY A 380 16.06 -2.39 17.29
N LEU A 381 15.65 -3.65 17.08
CA LEU A 381 15.06 -4.50 18.13
C LEU A 381 16.04 -4.70 19.28
N PHE A 382 17.29 -5.08 18.97
CA PHE A 382 18.29 -5.28 20.00
C PHE A 382 18.59 -4.01 20.82
N ALA A 383 18.49 -2.84 20.22
CA ALA A 383 18.69 -1.58 20.94
C ALA A 383 17.61 -1.31 21.99
N VAL A 384 16.39 -1.85 21.84
CA VAL A 384 15.30 -1.72 22.83
C VAL A 384 15.75 -2.28 24.19
N THR A 385 16.49 -3.39 24.23
CA THR A 385 16.99 -3.96 25.49
C THR A 385 17.96 -3.01 26.19
N LYS A 386 18.77 -2.26 25.45
CA LYS A 386 19.68 -1.25 25.98
C LYS A 386 18.95 0.01 26.49
N MET A 387 17.74 0.25 26.01
CA MET A 387 16.89 1.37 26.39
C MET A 387 15.89 1.04 27.50
N ARG A 388 15.91 -0.19 28.00
CA ARG A 388 14.99 -0.70 29.03
C ARG A 388 15.03 0.10 30.35
N CYS A 389 16.18 0.72 30.65
CA CYS A 389 16.36 1.57 31.81
C CYS A 389 16.48 3.05 31.45
N ALA A 390 16.22 3.92 32.43
CA ALA A 390 16.48 5.35 32.24
C ALA A 390 17.95 5.60 31.90
N PRO A 391 18.26 6.52 30.98
CA PRO A 391 19.66 6.80 30.62
C PRO A 391 20.38 7.46 31.77
N GLU A 392 21.50 6.88 32.20
CA GLU A 392 22.29 7.40 33.31
C GLU A 392 23.13 8.63 32.91
N ARG A 393 23.66 8.62 31.70
CA ARG A 393 24.62 9.64 31.23
C ARG A 393 24.30 10.14 29.82
N GLY A 394 24.39 11.45 29.62
CA GLY A 394 24.09 12.08 28.32
C GLY A 394 24.95 11.59 27.15
N HIS A 395 26.23 11.23 27.39
CA HIS A 395 27.10 10.72 26.34
C HIS A 395 26.67 9.34 25.79
N GLN A 396 26.01 8.50 26.63
CA GLN A 396 25.47 7.21 26.18
C GLN A 396 24.29 7.41 25.25
N VAL A 397 23.41 8.39 25.57
CA VAL A 397 22.30 8.78 24.71
C VAL A 397 22.82 9.29 23.37
N LEU A 398 23.84 10.17 23.40
CA LEU A 398 24.44 10.72 22.18
C LEU A 398 25.08 9.63 21.31
N LYS A 399 25.83 8.72 21.93
CA LYS A 399 26.46 7.58 21.22
C LYS A 399 25.42 6.71 20.54
N LEU A 400 24.29 6.42 21.19
CA LEU A 400 23.20 5.63 20.62
C LEU A 400 22.46 6.42 19.53
N ALA A 401 22.14 7.69 19.76
CA ALA A 401 21.42 8.54 18.81
C ALA A 401 22.18 8.77 17.48
N ARG A 402 23.49 8.64 17.49
CA ARG A 402 24.34 8.74 16.28
C ARG A 402 24.42 7.46 15.44
N GLN A 403 23.84 6.36 15.92
CA GLN A 403 23.81 5.12 15.14
C GLN A 403 22.79 5.20 14.01
N GLY A 404 23.13 4.72 12.82
CA GLY A 404 22.23 4.74 11.65
C GLY A 404 20.91 3.98 11.85
N TYR A 405 20.90 2.99 12.74
CA TYR A 405 19.67 2.24 13.10
C TYR A 405 18.82 2.95 14.18
N PHE A 406 19.29 4.04 14.77
CA PHE A 406 18.60 4.68 15.90
C PHE A 406 17.17 5.14 15.59
N PRO A 407 16.85 5.70 14.41
CA PRO A 407 15.47 6.04 14.08
C PRO A 407 14.52 4.85 14.20
N VAL A 408 14.92 3.69 13.69
CA VAL A 408 14.15 2.43 13.79
C VAL A 408 14.08 1.95 15.23
N ALA A 409 15.20 1.97 15.96
CA ALA A 409 15.24 1.61 17.38
C ALA A 409 14.33 2.49 18.24
N TRP A 410 14.25 3.78 17.92
CA TRP A 410 13.37 4.71 18.62
C TRP A 410 11.88 4.38 18.38
N GLU A 411 11.52 4.00 17.16
CA GLU A 411 10.16 3.57 16.84
C GLU A 411 9.79 2.29 17.59
N PHE A 412 10.67 1.29 17.59
CA PHE A 412 10.47 0.06 18.37
C PHE A 412 10.38 0.33 19.88
N PHE A 413 11.18 1.26 20.39
CA PHE A 413 11.11 1.67 21.80
C PHE A 413 9.74 2.30 22.14
N VAL A 414 9.19 3.09 21.23
CA VAL A 414 7.86 3.68 21.40
C VAL A 414 6.77 2.60 21.34
N PHE A 415 6.90 1.61 20.43
CA PHE A 415 5.98 0.48 20.36
C PHE A 415 6.10 -0.40 21.62
N ALA A 416 7.31 -0.67 22.10
CA ALA A 416 7.54 -1.41 23.34
C ALA A 416 6.94 -0.72 24.57
N ALA A 417 6.91 0.62 24.60
CA ALA A 417 6.24 1.37 25.64
C ALA A 417 4.70 1.24 25.56
N ALA A 418 4.14 1.10 24.36
CA ALA A 418 2.70 0.94 24.19
C ALA A 418 2.20 -0.44 24.62
N VAL A 419 3.01 -1.47 24.39
CA VAL A 419 2.68 -2.84 24.86
C VAL A 419 3.05 -3.08 26.32
N GLY A 420 3.54 -2.05 27.03
CA GLY A 420 3.79 -2.10 28.47
C GLY A 420 5.17 -2.61 28.88
N TYR A 421 6.04 -2.96 27.92
CA TYR A 421 7.41 -3.44 28.22
C TYR A 421 8.33 -2.31 28.74
N ILE A 422 8.15 -1.09 28.28
CA ILE A 422 8.86 0.09 28.75
C ILE A 422 7.92 0.94 29.61
N THR A 423 8.32 1.23 30.83
CA THR A 423 7.47 2.02 31.74
C THR A 423 7.36 3.49 31.28
N PRO A 424 6.27 4.18 31.62
CA PRO A 424 6.09 5.61 31.25
C PRO A 424 7.24 6.50 31.76
N GLU A 425 7.81 6.22 32.93
CA GLU A 425 8.90 6.98 33.52
C GLU A 425 10.19 6.84 32.69
N VAL A 426 10.52 5.62 32.28
CA VAL A 426 11.66 5.34 31.41
C VAL A 426 11.48 6.02 30.06
N HIS A 427 10.30 5.89 29.44
CA HIS A 427 9.98 6.54 28.18
C HIS A 427 10.14 8.07 28.25
N GLN A 428 9.60 8.70 29.30
CA GLN A 428 9.73 10.15 29.50
C GLN A 428 11.18 10.57 29.77
N SER A 429 11.95 9.72 30.47
CA SER A 429 13.36 9.97 30.75
C SER A 429 14.19 10.01 29.47
N TRP A 430 14.00 9.04 28.56
CA TRP A 430 14.64 9.01 27.24
C TRP A 430 14.23 10.20 26.37
N LYS A 431 12.95 10.57 26.34
CA LYS A 431 12.47 11.77 25.61
C LYS A 431 13.16 13.04 26.10
N ARG A 432 13.29 13.22 27.44
CA ARG A 432 13.98 14.37 28.01
C ARG A 432 15.47 14.40 27.68
N ALA A 433 16.11 13.23 27.75
CA ALA A 433 17.54 13.10 27.43
C ALA A 433 17.85 13.43 25.97
N LEU A 434 17.06 12.90 25.04
CA LEU A 434 17.21 13.19 23.59
C LEU A 434 16.98 14.67 23.26
N ARG A 435 15.99 15.33 23.89
CA ARG A 435 15.78 16.79 23.73
C ARG A 435 16.97 17.62 24.22
N LYS A 436 17.64 17.20 25.28
CA LYS A 436 18.84 17.88 25.79
C LYS A 436 20.03 17.72 24.82
N VAL A 437 20.25 16.50 24.33
CA VAL A 437 21.30 16.18 23.37
C VAL A 437 21.10 16.95 22.06
N GLY A 438 19.89 16.93 21.48
CA GLY A 438 19.61 17.66 20.24
C GLY A 438 19.81 19.18 20.36
N LYS A 439 19.49 19.78 21.52
CA LYS A 439 19.78 21.20 21.77
C LYS A 439 21.29 21.47 21.86
N GLN A 440 22.05 20.55 22.43
CA GLN A 440 23.49 20.69 22.60
C GLN A 440 24.21 20.58 21.26
N GLU A 441 23.84 19.61 20.39
CA GLU A 441 24.37 19.48 19.05
C GLU A 441 24.10 20.70 18.16
N LEU A 442 22.87 21.25 18.19
CA LEU A 442 22.55 22.47 17.48
C LEU A 442 23.41 23.66 17.94
N THR A 443 23.70 23.76 19.25
CA THR A 443 24.54 24.80 19.79
C THR A 443 25.99 24.63 19.37
N ASP A 444 26.49 23.40 19.34
CA ASP A 444 27.88 23.10 18.94
C ASP A 444 28.08 23.30 17.43
N GLN A 445 27.15 22.87 16.57
CA GLN A 445 27.17 23.18 15.14
C GLN A 445 27.12 24.68 14.85
N GLN A 446 26.34 25.46 15.62
CA GLN A 446 26.32 26.91 15.50
C GLN A 446 27.63 27.56 15.92
N ARG A 447 28.33 27.00 16.91
CA ARG A 447 29.66 27.45 17.35
C ARG A 447 30.72 27.13 16.32
N GLU A 448 30.71 25.93 15.74
CA GLU A 448 31.63 25.52 14.67
C GLU A 448 31.45 26.39 13.42
N SER A 449 30.20 26.58 12.97
CA SER A 449 29.92 27.44 11.81
C SER A 449 30.23 28.93 12.06
N ALA A 450 30.23 29.37 13.30
CA ALA A 450 30.66 30.72 13.67
C ALA A 450 32.19 30.86 13.70
N GLN A 451 32.94 29.78 14.03
CA GLN A 451 34.40 29.75 13.99
C GLN A 451 34.95 29.63 12.58
N GLU A 452 34.24 29.00 11.66
CA GLU A 452 34.61 28.88 10.25
C GLU A 452 34.35 30.13 9.41
N ARG A 453 33.71 31.17 9.96
CA ARG A 453 33.57 32.46 9.25
C ARG A 453 34.93 33.09 9.06
N PRO A 454 35.43 33.32 7.81
CA PRO A 454 36.70 33.92 7.57
C PRO A 454 36.77 35.31 8.24
N ARG A 455 37.83 35.53 9.02
CA ARG A 455 38.03 36.85 9.65
C ARG A 455 38.06 37.91 8.53
N PRO A 456 37.33 39.02 8.66
CA PRO A 456 37.32 40.05 7.64
C PRO A 456 38.76 40.56 7.42
N HIS A 457 39.25 40.44 6.19
CA HIS A 457 40.54 40.95 5.80
C HIS A 457 40.63 42.43 6.18
N ARG A 458 41.48 42.73 7.18
CA ARG A 458 41.84 44.13 7.49
C ARG A 458 42.37 44.78 6.21
N ARG A 459 41.56 45.65 5.57
CA ARG A 459 42.00 46.50 4.47
C ARG A 459 43.23 47.28 4.94
N ARG A 460 44.40 46.98 4.38
CA ARG A 460 45.63 47.77 4.54
C ARG A 460 45.35 49.16 4.00
N ARG A 461 45.43 50.18 4.88
CA ARG A 461 45.38 51.61 4.51
C ARG A 461 46.54 51.88 3.52
N PRO A 462 46.29 52.61 2.39
CA PRO A 462 47.37 52.98 1.48
C PRO A 462 48.32 53.91 2.18
N ARG A 463 49.66 53.63 2.09
CA ARG A 463 50.72 54.51 2.55
C ARG A 463 50.68 55.81 1.70
N ARG A 464 50.49 56.97 2.39
CA ARG A 464 50.75 58.28 1.79
C ARG A 464 52.23 58.34 1.41
N ARG A 465 52.55 58.70 0.11
CA ARG A 465 53.90 59.10 -0.32
C ARG A 465 54.19 60.50 0.23
N PRO A 466 55.40 60.78 0.71
CA PRO A 466 55.83 62.14 1.02
C PRO A 466 56.15 62.88 -0.25
N ARG A 467 55.96 64.19 -0.22
CA ARG A 467 56.38 65.14 -1.29
C ARG A 467 57.88 65.25 -1.37
#